data_d158482d2761348cd7c5e2c6b52c90d6
#
_entry.id   d158482d2761348cd7c5e2c6b52c90d6
#
_cell.length_a   1.000
_cell.length_b   1.000
_cell.length_c   1.000
_cell.angle_alpha   90.00
_cell.angle_beta   90.00
_cell.angle_gamma   90.00
#
_symmetry.space_group_name_H-M   'P 1'
#
loop_
_entity.id
_entity.type
_entity.pdbx_description
1 polymer ?
#
loop_
_entity_poly.entity_id
_entity_poly.type
_entity_poly.pdbx_seq_one_letter_code
_entity_poly.pdbx_strand_id
1 'polypeptide(L)' 'MARERRAELLGAVEGLREEDREVISLRYFLELTEAEAASVMGCARGTVKSRLSRAVGRLREKMMEAQDAAG' A
#
# COMPACT_ATOMS: atom_id res chain seq x y z
N MET A 1 2.11 3.84 20.35
CA MET A 1 3.46 3.59 19.82
C MET A 1 3.43 2.64 18.65
N ALA A 2 4.19 1.56 18.65
CA ALA A 2 4.27 0.65 17.50
C ALA A 2 2.92 0.02 17.13
N ARG A 3 2.11 -0.36 18.11
CA ARG A 3 0.78 -0.93 17.87
C ARG A 3 -0.17 0.07 17.23
N GLU A 4 -0.16 1.30 17.71
CA GLU A 4 -1.04 2.35 17.20
C GLU A 4 -0.70 2.72 15.76
N ARG A 5 0.60 2.83 15.47
CA ARG A 5 1.07 3.11 14.11
C ARG A 5 0.71 1.98 13.17
N ARG A 6 0.85 0.75 13.63
CA ARG A 6 0.50 -0.42 12.85
C ARG A 6 -1.00 -0.46 12.55
N ALA A 7 -1.83 -0.18 13.55
CA ALA A 7 -3.27 -0.12 13.38
C ALA A 7 -3.68 0.99 12.43
N GLU A 8 -3.05 2.16 12.52
CA GLU A 8 -3.28 3.27 11.61
C GLU A 8 -2.91 2.91 10.18
N LEU A 9 -1.76 2.27 10.01
CA LEU A 9 -1.29 1.83 8.69
C LEU A 9 -2.25 0.81 8.07
N LEU A 10 -2.65 -0.20 8.83
CA LEU A 10 -3.56 -1.23 8.35
C LEU A 10 -4.93 -0.64 8.01
N GLY A 11 -5.43 0.28 8.83
CA GLY A 11 -6.69 0.97 8.57
C GLY A 11 -6.62 1.79 7.29
N ALA A 12 -5.51 2.50 7.08
CA ALA A 12 -5.32 3.29 5.87
C ALA A 12 -5.24 2.40 4.63
N VAL A 13 -4.55 1.27 4.71
CA VAL A 13 -4.46 0.31 3.61
C VAL A 13 -5.84 -0.26 3.27
N GLU A 14 -6.63 -0.61 4.27
CA GLU A 14 -7.99 -1.11 4.06
C GLU A 14 -8.89 -0.09 3.36
N GLY A 15 -8.64 1.19 3.58
CA GLY A 15 -9.39 2.27 2.95
C GLY A 15 -8.98 2.57 1.51
N LEU A 16 -7.91 1.95 1.02
CA LEU A 16 -7.46 2.13 -0.37
C LEU A 16 -8.31 1.32 -1.34
N ARG A 17 -8.23 1.69 -2.62
CA ARG A 17 -8.83 0.91 -3.68
C ARG A 17 -8.19 -0.48 -3.71
N GLU A 18 -8.93 -1.45 -4.22
CA GLU A 18 -8.48 -2.83 -4.30
C GLU A 18 -7.11 -2.96 -4.98
N GLU A 19 -6.90 -2.29 -6.09
CA GLU A 19 -5.63 -2.33 -6.83
C GLU A 19 -4.45 -1.83 -6.02
N ASP A 20 -4.64 -0.74 -5.29
CA ASP A 20 -3.60 -0.16 -4.45
C ASP A 20 -3.29 -1.07 -3.26
N ARG A 21 -4.35 -1.59 -2.65
CA ARG A 21 -4.23 -2.51 -1.51
C ARG A 21 -3.49 -3.78 -1.92
N GLU A 22 -3.80 -4.32 -3.10
CA GLU A 22 -3.15 -5.52 -3.61
C GLU A 22 -1.65 -5.33 -3.77
N VAL A 23 -1.22 -4.28 -4.46
CA VAL A 23 0.21 -4.08 -4.74
C VAL A 23 1.00 -3.81 -3.46
N ILE A 24 0.42 -3.05 -2.52
CA ILE A 24 1.06 -2.79 -1.24
C ILE A 24 1.17 -4.07 -0.42
N SER A 25 0.11 -4.87 -0.39
CA SER A 25 0.10 -6.12 0.35
C SER A 25 1.15 -7.10 -0.19
N LEU A 26 1.24 -7.24 -1.50
CA LEU A 26 2.21 -8.14 -2.12
C LEU A 26 3.65 -7.72 -1.85
N ARG A 27 3.93 -6.43 -1.94
CA ARG A 27 5.30 -5.92 -1.83
C ARG A 27 5.76 -5.75 -0.38
N TYR A 28 4.90 -5.25 0.50
CA TYR A 28 5.32 -4.90 1.86
C TYR A 28 4.92 -5.93 2.91
N PHE A 29 3.75 -6.51 2.82
CA PHE A 29 3.32 -7.48 3.83
C PHE A 29 3.79 -8.90 3.50
N LEU A 30 3.69 -9.30 2.25
CA LEU A 30 4.14 -10.62 1.81
C LEU A 30 5.60 -10.61 1.32
N GLU A 31 6.17 -9.44 1.19
CA GLU A 31 7.58 -9.26 0.80
C GLU A 31 7.96 -9.95 -0.50
N LEU A 32 7.04 -9.98 -1.46
CA LEU A 32 7.32 -10.53 -2.78
C LEU A 32 8.24 -9.60 -3.57
N THR A 33 9.06 -10.16 -4.43
CA THR A 33 9.86 -9.38 -5.37
C THR A 33 8.93 -8.74 -6.42
N GLU A 34 9.42 -7.75 -7.15
CA GLU A 34 8.66 -7.16 -8.25
C GLU A 34 8.23 -8.22 -9.27
N ALA A 35 9.13 -9.16 -9.59
CA ALA A 35 8.82 -10.24 -10.52
C ALA A 35 7.71 -11.15 -10.00
N GLU A 36 7.76 -11.51 -8.72
CA GLU A 36 6.74 -12.34 -8.09
C GLU A 36 5.40 -11.61 -8.04
N ALA A 37 5.43 -10.34 -7.64
CA ALA A 37 4.22 -9.52 -7.60
C ALA A 37 3.61 -9.36 -8.99
N ALA A 38 4.44 -9.15 -10.01
CA ALA A 38 3.98 -9.05 -11.40
C ALA A 38 3.28 -10.33 -11.84
N SER A 39 3.82 -11.48 -11.46
CA SER A 39 3.22 -12.77 -11.77
C SER A 39 1.84 -12.91 -11.13
N VAL A 40 1.71 -12.56 -9.86
CA VAL A 40 0.43 -12.62 -9.14
C VAL A 40 -0.57 -11.65 -9.74
N MET A 41 -0.14 -10.43 -10.06
CA MET A 41 -1.01 -9.39 -10.60
C MET A 41 -1.31 -9.54 -12.09
N GLY A 42 -0.60 -10.42 -12.77
CA GLY A 42 -0.77 -10.62 -14.20
C GLY A 42 -0.36 -9.42 -15.04
N CYS A 43 0.70 -8.73 -14.66
CA CYS A 43 1.17 -7.53 -15.36
C CYS A 43 2.70 -7.51 -15.47
N ALA A 44 3.24 -6.51 -16.16
CA ALA A 44 4.68 -6.35 -16.30
C ALA A 44 5.31 -5.83 -15.00
N ARG A 45 6.59 -6.12 -14.80
CA ARG A 45 7.32 -5.65 -13.61
C ARG A 45 7.31 -4.13 -13.49
N GLY A 46 7.48 -3.43 -14.62
CA GLY A 46 7.41 -1.97 -14.63
C GLY A 46 6.06 -1.44 -14.19
N THR A 47 4.98 -2.16 -14.48
CA THR A 47 3.64 -1.83 -14.04
C THR A 47 3.49 -1.97 -12.52
N VAL A 48 4.11 -3.01 -11.93
CA VAL A 48 4.14 -3.18 -10.47
C VAL A 48 4.80 -1.96 -9.83
N LYS A 49 5.94 -1.55 -10.36
CA LYS A 49 6.69 -0.41 -9.84
C LYS A 49 5.86 0.89 -9.88
N SER A 50 5.23 1.18 -11.00
CA SER A 50 4.43 2.41 -11.12
C SER A 50 3.15 2.36 -10.29
N ARG A 51 2.49 1.21 -10.22
CA ARG A 51 1.32 1.04 -9.35
C ARG A 51 1.67 1.20 -7.89
N LEU A 52 2.80 0.61 -7.48
CA LEU A 52 3.28 0.72 -6.10
C LEU A 52 3.56 2.17 -5.73
N SER A 53 4.25 2.90 -6.61
CA SER A 53 4.57 4.31 -6.39
C SER A 53 3.31 5.14 -6.16
N ARG A 54 2.30 4.96 -6.99
CA ARG A 54 1.02 5.66 -6.87
C ARG A 54 0.25 5.24 -5.62
N ALA A 55 0.24 3.95 -5.34
CA ALA A 55 -0.45 3.41 -4.16
C ALA A 55 0.16 3.95 -2.86
N VAL A 56 1.48 4.01 -2.79
CA VAL A 56 2.20 4.57 -1.64
C VAL A 56 1.86 6.05 -1.46
N GLY A 57 1.77 6.80 -2.57
CA GLY A 57 1.36 8.21 -2.52
C GLY A 57 -0.03 8.38 -1.93
N ARG A 58 -0.99 7.56 -2.35
CA ARG A 58 -2.36 7.60 -1.81
C ARG A 58 -2.42 7.17 -0.36
N LEU A 59 -1.60 6.20 0.01
CA LEU A 59 -1.50 5.75 1.41
C LEU A 59 -1.01 6.89 2.31
N ARG A 60 0.03 7.60 1.86
CA ARG A 60 0.54 8.76 2.60
C ARG A 60 -0.54 9.83 2.79
N GLU A 61 -1.29 10.13 1.74
CA GLU A 61 -2.37 11.10 1.82
C GLU A 61 -3.41 10.70 2.85
N LYS A 62 -3.81 9.43 2.86
CA LYS A 62 -4.78 8.93 3.83
C LYS A 62 -4.25 9.01 5.27
N MET A 63 -2.99 8.70 5.47
CA MET A 63 -2.40 8.78 6.80
C MET A 63 -2.27 10.22 7.28
N MET A 64 -1.96 11.13 6.37
CA MET A 64 -1.90 12.57 6.70
C MET A 64 -3.29 13.12 7.03
N GLU A 65 -4.31 12.74 6.29
CA GLU A 65 -5.70 13.11 6.56
C GLU A 65 -6.13 12.63 7.95
N ALA A 66 -5.78 11.41 8.30
CA ALA A 66 -6.10 10.85 9.61
C ALA A 66 -5.42 11.63 10.73
N GLN A 67 -4.17 12.06 10.54
CA GLN A 67 -3.46 12.87 11.51
C GLN A 67 -4.10 14.25 11.65
N ASP A 68 -4.47 14.88 10.55
CA ASP A 68 -5.13 16.17 10.54
C ASP A 68 -6.49 16.09 11.26
N ALA A 69 -7.25 15.03 11.01
CA ALA A 69 -8.53 14.81 11.66
C ALA A 69 -8.38 14.56 13.15
N ALA A 70 -7.28 13.94 13.57
CA ALA A 70 -6.99 13.66 14.97
C ALA A 70 -6.44 14.89 15.70
N GLY A 71 -5.82 15.78 14.95
CA GLY A 71 -5.24 16.99 15.50
C GLY A 71 -6.18 18.15 15.48
#